data_2e1ea72ed9dcd2056f4ede52f6fed294
#
_entry.id   2e1ea72ed9dcd2056f4ede52f6fed294
#
_cell.length_a   1.000
_cell.length_b   1.000
_cell.length_c   1.000
_cell.angle_alpha   90.00
_cell.angle_beta   90.00
_cell.angle_gamma   90.00
#
_symmetry.space_group_name_H-M   'P 1'
#
loop_
_entity.id
_entity.type
_entity.pdbx_description
1 polymer ?
#
loop_
_entity_poly.entity_id
_entity_poly.type
_entity_poly.pdbx_seq_one_letter_code
_entity_poly.pdbx_strand_id
1 'polypeptide(L)'
;MKPLRFFLPRMEYILLMALFWSVAASGPRILNFDGDLPRHLLLGNLIRATRSVPLTDTFSFRTEGYASIPHEWLSQVIFSFFYDLLGLGGVVLLTALLVTGTWGVVLYETQRRTTNLFATLFIAALGIAACMIHVLPRPHLFTYLFTAIWIMVLERVTDRKPLSWWLLPVLMVIWVNLHGMFVLGIILWGIYLTGSFLEAPSRAWFTQASTRSLLAGGAVSLFATLLSPSGIDIWEAVTSLGSNSYITARIPEYQSANFHLPETWPFILLLLITVTAFARNHRRISWKDILLTTLFTGIALYTSRMLPLFAIVVVPSAVQTVGEWIEHEYAGGAFLKIEKNLATINSSSNGLVWLIVLSITVVFIFRSGKAIDPQNKGNVFEQAFFPVLAVDWLNQNPQQGHMFNEFDWGGYLLLQLAPRQQIFMDGHTHIYGEELTREYETVITLGNGWQNIFDKYDIEWAIVRQGSPVSQALLTNQWEILYKDQTTIILRR
;
A
#
# COMPACT_ATOMS: atom_id res chain seq x y z
N MET A 1 23.21 12.45 35.70
CA MET A 1 22.44 11.55 34.78
C MET A 1 21.49 12.27 33.81
N LYS A 2 21.14 13.55 33.96
CA LYS A 2 20.27 14.31 33.02
C LYS A 2 20.81 14.46 31.59
N PRO A 3 22.12 14.73 31.34
CA PRO A 3 22.61 14.90 29.97
C PRO A 3 22.61 13.60 29.13
N LEU A 4 22.84 12.42 29.75
CA LEU A 4 22.82 11.15 29.02
C LEU A 4 21.43 10.81 28.45
N ARG A 5 20.36 11.20 29.16
CA ARG A 5 18.98 10.93 28.74
C ARG A 5 18.55 11.69 27.47
N PHE A 6 19.21 12.81 27.17
CA PHE A 6 18.99 13.55 25.93
C PHE A 6 19.50 12.79 24.71
N PHE A 7 20.58 11.99 24.85
CA PHE A 7 21.16 11.21 23.79
C PHE A 7 20.58 9.81 23.64
N LEU A 8 19.87 9.30 24.68
CA LEU A 8 19.26 7.98 24.58
C LEU A 8 17.94 8.05 23.78
N PRO A 9 17.84 7.32 22.67
CA PRO A 9 16.57 7.25 21.92
C PRO A 9 15.53 6.46 22.73
N ARG A 10 14.27 6.78 22.52
CA ARG A 10 13.18 5.91 22.97
C ARG A 10 13.21 4.60 22.19
N MET A 11 12.80 3.51 22.81
CA MET A 11 12.77 2.19 22.19
C MET A 11 11.87 2.17 20.95
N GLU A 12 10.78 2.93 20.97
CA GLU A 12 9.87 3.08 19.82
C GLU A 12 10.57 3.77 18.64
N TYR A 13 11.47 4.73 18.89
CA TYR A 13 12.26 5.36 17.82
C TYR A 13 13.28 4.38 17.23
N ILE A 14 13.86 3.49 18.07
CA ILE A 14 14.75 2.42 17.58
C ILE A 14 13.96 1.48 16.66
N LEU A 15 12.74 1.08 17.06
CA LEU A 15 11.86 0.24 16.26
C LEU A 15 11.53 0.91 14.91
N LEU A 16 11.18 2.20 14.93
CA LEU A 16 10.88 2.97 13.70
C LEU A 16 12.12 3.14 12.81
N MET A 17 13.30 3.37 13.39
CA MET A 17 14.55 3.44 12.62
C MET A 17 14.88 2.08 11.99
N ALA A 18 14.74 0.99 12.74
CA ALA A 18 14.94 -0.36 12.21
C ALA A 18 13.97 -0.66 11.06
N LEU A 19 12.70 -0.27 11.19
CA LEU A 19 11.72 -0.39 10.12
C LEU A 19 12.11 0.42 8.88
N PHE A 20 12.46 1.70 9.07
CA PHE A 20 12.88 2.57 7.96
C PHE A 20 14.04 1.95 7.17
N TRP A 21 15.09 1.52 7.88
CA TRP A 21 16.26 0.93 7.23
C TRP A 21 15.98 -0.44 6.62
N SER A 22 15.10 -1.23 7.22
CA SER A 22 14.66 -2.51 6.65
C SER A 22 13.94 -2.31 5.30
N VAL A 23 13.02 -1.34 5.23
CA VAL A 23 12.34 -1.01 3.97
C VAL A 23 13.31 -0.43 2.95
N ALA A 24 14.19 0.49 3.36
CA ALA A 24 15.19 1.08 2.48
C ALA A 24 16.18 0.04 1.91
N ALA A 25 16.61 -0.92 2.74
CA ALA A 25 17.48 -2.03 2.31
C ALA A 25 16.78 -3.04 1.39
N SER A 26 15.44 -3.10 1.46
CA SER A 26 14.62 -3.93 0.55
C SER A 26 14.37 -3.27 -0.80
N GLY A 27 14.94 -2.10 -1.08
CA GLY A 27 14.74 -1.30 -2.29
C GLY A 27 14.76 -2.10 -3.59
N PRO A 28 15.83 -2.85 -3.92
CA PRO A 28 15.89 -3.65 -5.15
C PRO A 28 14.74 -4.65 -5.25
N ARG A 29 14.40 -5.31 -4.14
CA ARG A 29 13.30 -6.29 -4.12
C ARG A 29 11.96 -5.62 -4.39
N ILE A 30 11.60 -4.57 -3.64
CA ILE A 30 10.27 -3.94 -3.76
C ILE A 30 10.07 -3.24 -5.11
N LEU A 31 11.13 -2.75 -5.76
CA LEU A 31 11.08 -2.14 -7.09
C LEU A 31 10.84 -3.17 -8.19
N ASN A 32 11.41 -4.37 -8.04
CA ASN A 32 11.38 -5.38 -9.10
C ASN A 32 10.23 -6.38 -8.97
N PHE A 33 9.57 -6.42 -7.82
CA PHE A 33 8.34 -7.21 -7.63
C PHE A 33 7.06 -6.45 -8.00
N ASP A 34 7.18 -5.21 -8.49
CA ASP A 34 6.04 -4.34 -8.80
C ASP A 34 6.01 -3.95 -10.28
N GLY A 35 5.16 -4.61 -11.06
CA GLY A 35 4.93 -4.29 -12.47
C GLY A 35 4.16 -2.98 -12.69
N ASP A 36 3.46 -2.44 -11.67
CA ASP A 36 2.60 -1.26 -11.80
C ASP A 36 3.36 0.06 -11.54
N LEU A 37 4.43 0.01 -10.72
CA LEU A 37 5.23 1.20 -10.41
C LEU A 37 5.63 2.02 -11.64
N PRO A 38 6.15 1.41 -12.73
CA PRO A 38 6.58 2.18 -13.90
C PRO A 38 5.42 2.97 -14.54
N ARG A 39 4.20 2.41 -14.58
CA ARG A 39 3.01 3.12 -15.05
C ARG A 39 2.66 4.30 -14.15
N HIS A 40 2.73 4.14 -12.82
CA HIS A 40 2.49 5.23 -11.89
C HIS A 40 3.48 6.38 -12.10
N LEU A 41 4.75 6.07 -12.37
CA LEU A 41 5.78 7.08 -12.67
C LEU A 41 5.47 7.82 -13.98
N LEU A 42 5.10 7.09 -15.04
CA LEU A 42 4.73 7.68 -16.33
C LEU A 42 3.53 8.62 -16.21
N LEU A 43 2.43 8.16 -15.58
CA LEU A 43 1.24 8.97 -15.39
C LEU A 43 1.51 10.22 -14.56
N GLY A 44 2.27 10.07 -13.47
CA GLY A 44 2.66 11.20 -12.64
C GLY A 44 3.49 12.23 -13.42
N ASN A 45 4.44 11.79 -14.25
CA ASN A 45 5.22 12.65 -15.13
C ASN A 45 4.34 13.35 -16.17
N LEU A 46 3.41 12.62 -16.79
CA LEU A 46 2.46 13.18 -17.76
C LEU A 46 1.59 14.28 -17.11
N ILE A 47 1.00 14.01 -15.94
CA ILE A 47 0.16 14.99 -15.22
C ILE A 47 0.97 16.24 -14.86
N ARG A 48 2.20 16.09 -14.40
CA ARG A 48 3.08 17.22 -14.04
C ARG A 48 3.47 18.04 -15.26
N ALA A 49 3.75 17.38 -16.39
CA ALA A 49 4.12 18.05 -17.64
C ALA A 49 2.95 18.78 -18.28
N THR A 50 1.76 18.16 -18.33
CA THR A 50 0.56 18.70 -18.98
C THR A 50 -0.29 19.58 -18.06
N ARG A 51 -0.09 19.46 -16.73
CA ARG A 51 -0.94 20.06 -15.68
C ARG A 51 -2.42 19.66 -15.81
N SER A 52 -2.66 18.48 -16.36
CA SER A 52 -3.99 17.93 -16.58
C SER A 52 -4.01 16.46 -16.19
N VAL A 53 -5.10 16.04 -15.55
CA VAL A 53 -5.32 14.64 -15.20
C VAL A 53 -6.05 13.97 -16.35
N PRO A 54 -5.48 12.92 -16.99
CA PRO A 54 -6.14 12.25 -18.11
C PRO A 54 -7.39 11.51 -17.65
N LEU A 55 -8.50 11.69 -18.37
CA LEU A 55 -9.77 11.01 -18.10
C LEU A 55 -10.07 9.91 -19.14
N THR A 56 -9.17 9.69 -20.05
CA THR A 56 -9.24 8.64 -21.07
C THR A 56 -7.92 7.90 -21.18
N ASP A 57 -7.97 6.63 -21.54
CA ASP A 57 -6.75 5.85 -21.81
C ASP A 57 -6.19 6.17 -23.20
N THR A 58 -4.86 6.31 -23.26
CA THR A 58 -4.09 6.56 -24.49
C THR A 58 -2.90 5.62 -24.62
N PHE A 59 -2.76 4.67 -23.71
CA PHE A 59 -1.57 3.85 -23.56
C PHE A 59 -1.69 2.49 -24.25
N SER A 60 -2.90 1.96 -24.35
CA SER A 60 -3.16 0.72 -25.08
C SER A 60 -4.05 0.99 -26.29
N PHE A 61 -3.65 0.49 -27.46
CA PHE A 61 -4.48 0.56 -28.67
C PHE A 61 -5.79 -0.21 -28.55
N ARG A 62 -5.90 -1.12 -27.55
CA ARG A 62 -7.14 -1.88 -27.29
C ARG A 62 -8.17 -1.09 -26.48
N THR A 63 -7.73 -0.07 -25.76
CA THR A 63 -8.58 0.75 -24.87
C THR A 63 -8.46 2.24 -25.17
N GLU A 64 -7.92 2.58 -26.34
CA GLU A 64 -7.77 3.99 -26.72
C GLU A 64 -9.11 4.72 -26.68
N GLY A 65 -9.15 5.84 -25.95
CA GLY A 65 -10.35 6.64 -25.76
C GLY A 65 -11.34 6.10 -24.72
N TYR A 66 -11.11 4.94 -24.10
CA TYR A 66 -11.95 4.46 -23.00
C TYR A 66 -11.86 5.41 -21.81
N ALA A 67 -12.99 5.62 -21.13
CA ALA A 67 -12.99 6.42 -19.92
C ALA A 67 -12.09 5.79 -18.85
N SER A 68 -11.24 6.61 -18.25
CA SER A 68 -10.35 6.22 -17.17
C SER A 68 -10.64 7.07 -15.94
N ILE A 69 -10.94 6.43 -14.81
CA ILE A 69 -11.21 7.11 -13.55
C ILE A 69 -9.88 7.24 -12.78
N PRO A 70 -9.27 8.42 -12.68
CA PRO A 70 -7.93 8.60 -12.13
C PRO A 70 -7.96 8.67 -10.59
N HIS A 71 -8.30 7.57 -9.94
CA HIS A 71 -8.46 7.47 -8.48
C HIS A 71 -7.15 7.47 -7.68
N GLU A 72 -6.00 7.57 -8.38
CA GLU A 72 -4.63 7.52 -7.80
C GLU A 72 -3.74 8.67 -8.31
N TRP A 73 -4.31 9.65 -9.01
CA TRP A 73 -3.53 10.66 -9.73
C TRP A 73 -2.56 11.44 -8.84
N LEU A 74 -2.97 11.78 -7.62
CA LEU A 74 -2.13 12.58 -6.71
C LEU A 74 -0.95 11.75 -6.18
N SER A 75 -1.15 10.47 -5.89
CA SER A 75 -0.07 9.57 -5.49
C SER A 75 0.94 9.35 -6.63
N GLN A 76 0.46 9.25 -7.87
CA GLN A 76 1.31 9.13 -9.06
C GLN A 76 2.19 10.37 -9.23
N VAL A 77 1.62 11.57 -9.06
CA VAL A 77 2.36 12.85 -9.05
C VAL A 77 3.44 12.86 -7.95
N ILE A 78 3.11 12.40 -6.74
CA ILE A 78 4.07 12.34 -5.64
C ILE A 78 5.19 11.33 -5.94
N PHE A 79 4.87 10.11 -6.40
CA PHE A 79 5.88 9.12 -6.78
C PHE A 79 6.81 9.65 -7.88
N SER A 80 6.24 10.25 -8.94
CA SER A 80 7.03 10.81 -10.03
C SER A 80 7.91 11.97 -9.60
N PHE A 81 7.46 12.81 -8.66
CA PHE A 81 8.27 13.88 -8.08
C PHE A 81 9.51 13.34 -7.35
N PHE A 82 9.34 12.31 -6.51
CA PHE A 82 10.47 11.68 -5.82
C PHE A 82 11.40 10.93 -6.79
N TYR A 83 10.84 10.37 -7.85
CA TYR A 83 11.61 9.74 -8.92
C TYR A 83 12.49 10.76 -9.66
N ASP A 84 11.96 11.91 -10.02
CA ASP A 84 12.76 12.97 -10.67
C ASP A 84 13.87 13.53 -9.75
N LEU A 85 13.60 13.57 -8.43
CA LEU A 85 14.54 14.11 -7.47
C LEU A 85 15.74 13.19 -7.21
N LEU A 86 15.53 11.88 -7.10
CA LEU A 86 16.51 10.90 -6.61
C LEU A 86 16.47 9.56 -7.40
N GLY A 87 15.83 9.52 -8.57
CA GLY A 87 15.64 8.29 -9.33
C GLY A 87 14.78 7.27 -8.56
N LEU A 88 14.99 5.99 -8.82
CA LEU A 88 14.31 4.91 -8.09
C LEU A 88 14.65 4.90 -6.58
N GLY A 89 15.81 5.45 -6.19
CA GLY A 89 16.11 5.68 -4.78
C GLY A 89 15.11 6.62 -4.10
N GLY A 90 14.60 7.63 -4.80
CA GLY A 90 13.55 8.53 -4.30
C GLY A 90 12.23 7.79 -4.05
N VAL A 91 11.88 6.83 -4.91
CA VAL A 91 10.70 5.97 -4.73
C VAL A 91 10.85 5.09 -3.49
N VAL A 92 12.02 4.48 -3.29
CA VAL A 92 12.33 3.69 -2.09
C VAL A 92 12.30 4.55 -0.84
N LEU A 93 12.85 5.76 -0.88
CA LEU A 93 12.79 6.71 0.22
C LEU A 93 11.35 7.06 0.60
N LEU A 94 10.50 7.41 -0.39
CA LEU A 94 9.10 7.71 -0.16
C LEU A 94 8.37 6.51 0.47
N THR A 95 8.61 5.29 -0.03
CA THR A 95 8.06 4.04 0.51
C THR A 95 8.45 3.87 1.98
N ALA A 96 9.73 4.02 2.31
CA ALA A 96 10.22 3.92 3.68
C ALA A 96 9.61 4.99 4.61
N LEU A 97 9.45 6.22 4.11
CA LEU A 97 8.81 7.31 4.88
C LEU A 97 7.34 7.05 5.13
N LEU A 98 6.57 6.57 4.13
CA LEU A 98 5.14 6.27 4.28
C LEU A 98 4.92 5.13 5.27
N VAL A 99 5.67 4.03 5.16
CA VAL A 99 5.55 2.88 6.07
C VAL A 99 5.95 3.26 7.49
N THR A 100 7.10 3.95 7.66
CA THR A 100 7.56 4.38 8.97
C THR A 100 6.64 5.44 9.59
N GLY A 101 6.12 6.37 8.78
CA GLY A 101 5.15 7.37 9.20
C GLY A 101 3.85 6.74 9.70
N THR A 102 3.34 5.72 8.98
CA THR A 102 2.18 4.93 9.39
C THR A 102 2.37 4.35 10.79
N TRP A 103 3.47 3.64 11.00
CA TRP A 103 3.78 3.02 12.29
C TRP A 103 4.12 4.04 13.39
N GLY A 104 4.65 5.21 13.00
CA GLY A 104 4.82 6.34 13.92
C GLY A 104 3.49 6.83 14.48
N VAL A 105 2.45 6.95 13.64
CA VAL A 105 1.09 7.32 14.08
C VAL A 105 0.46 6.21 14.93
N VAL A 106 0.58 4.94 14.51
CA VAL A 106 0.08 3.78 15.29
C VAL A 106 0.70 3.72 16.67
N LEU A 107 2.03 3.85 16.77
CA LEU A 107 2.74 3.85 18.05
C LEU A 107 2.35 5.05 18.93
N TYR A 108 2.21 6.24 18.33
CA TYR A 108 1.73 7.42 19.06
C TYR A 108 0.33 7.18 19.67
N GLU A 109 -0.59 6.61 18.90
CA GLU A 109 -1.94 6.30 19.39
C GLU A 109 -1.93 5.18 20.45
N THR A 110 -1.07 4.19 20.28
CA THR A 110 -0.86 3.10 21.25
C THR A 110 -0.38 3.65 22.59
N GLN A 111 0.62 4.54 22.60
CA GLN A 111 1.18 5.15 23.81
C GLN A 111 0.15 6.01 24.58
N ARG A 112 -0.88 6.49 23.93
CA ARG A 112 -1.99 7.20 24.61
C ARG A 112 -2.91 6.26 25.37
N ARG A 113 -2.96 4.98 25.00
CA ARG A 113 -3.84 3.98 25.61
C ARG A 113 -3.18 3.21 26.74
N THR A 114 -1.87 3.02 26.68
CA THR A 114 -1.12 2.26 27.69
C THR A 114 0.31 2.75 27.84
N THR A 115 0.87 2.55 29.04
CA THR A 115 2.29 2.81 29.35
C THR A 115 3.14 1.53 29.35
N ASN A 116 2.53 0.37 29.08
CA ASN A 116 3.24 -0.91 29.07
C ASN A 116 4.18 -0.99 27.86
N LEU A 117 5.48 -0.85 28.13
CA LEU A 117 6.52 -0.79 27.11
C LEU A 117 6.70 -2.14 26.40
N PHE A 118 6.68 -3.25 27.14
CA PHE A 118 6.89 -4.58 26.56
C PHE A 118 5.75 -4.96 25.63
N ALA A 119 4.49 -4.77 26.07
CA ALA A 119 3.34 -4.99 25.21
C ALA A 119 3.41 -4.12 23.93
N THR A 120 3.77 -2.83 24.10
CA THR A 120 3.91 -1.90 22.97
C THR A 120 4.93 -2.39 21.96
N LEU A 121 6.16 -2.70 22.39
CA LEU A 121 7.23 -3.09 21.49
C LEU A 121 6.96 -4.43 20.81
N PHE A 122 6.49 -5.43 21.58
CA PHE A 122 6.26 -6.78 21.07
C PHE A 122 5.11 -6.83 20.06
N ILE A 123 3.95 -6.28 20.44
CA ILE A 123 2.75 -6.30 19.56
C ILE A 123 2.94 -5.39 18.36
N ALA A 124 3.59 -4.22 18.51
CA ALA A 124 3.88 -3.36 17.37
C ALA A 124 4.89 -4.01 16.39
N ALA A 125 5.94 -4.67 16.89
CA ALA A 125 6.87 -5.41 16.06
C ALA A 125 6.17 -6.54 15.27
N LEU A 126 5.25 -7.25 15.92
CA LEU A 126 4.43 -8.28 15.29
C LEU A 126 3.50 -7.69 14.22
N GLY A 127 2.86 -6.55 14.51
CA GLY A 127 2.04 -5.82 13.55
C GLY A 127 2.84 -5.31 12.36
N ILE A 128 4.04 -4.76 12.59
CA ILE A 128 4.98 -4.36 11.53
C ILE A 128 5.31 -5.57 10.64
N ALA A 129 5.67 -6.70 11.25
CA ALA A 129 5.98 -7.92 10.50
C ALA A 129 4.80 -8.41 9.66
N ALA A 130 3.57 -8.32 10.17
CA ALA A 130 2.36 -8.66 9.43
C ALA A 130 2.10 -7.71 8.23
N CYS A 131 2.57 -6.45 8.30
CA CYS A 131 2.45 -5.50 7.21
C CYS A 131 3.47 -5.74 6.07
N MET A 132 4.62 -6.34 6.37
CA MET A 132 5.71 -6.47 5.40
C MET A 132 5.36 -7.31 4.17
N ILE A 133 4.35 -8.16 4.26
CA ILE A 133 3.86 -8.98 3.14
C ILE A 133 3.40 -8.14 1.94
N HIS A 134 2.98 -6.90 2.18
CA HIS A 134 2.41 -6.04 1.14
C HIS A 134 3.01 -4.62 1.16
N VAL A 135 4.31 -4.52 1.41
CA VAL A 135 5.08 -3.27 1.27
C VAL A 135 5.65 -3.18 -0.14
N LEU A 136 4.89 -2.55 -1.04
CA LEU A 136 5.27 -2.27 -2.41
C LEU A 136 5.13 -0.75 -2.68
N PRO A 137 5.92 -0.16 -3.60
CA PRO A 137 5.89 1.27 -3.90
C PRO A 137 4.65 1.65 -4.74
N ARG A 138 3.47 1.49 -4.15
CA ARG A 138 2.15 1.71 -4.78
C ARG A 138 1.30 2.70 -3.98
N PRO A 139 0.26 3.27 -4.59
CA PRO A 139 -0.68 4.21 -3.96
C PRO A 139 -1.31 3.72 -2.65
N HIS A 140 -1.49 2.41 -2.44
CA HIS A 140 -2.07 1.85 -1.21
C HIS A 140 -1.29 2.20 0.08
N LEU A 141 0.01 2.52 -0.02
CA LEU A 141 0.80 2.96 1.13
C LEU A 141 0.26 4.28 1.75
N PHE A 142 -0.28 5.16 0.91
CA PHE A 142 -0.98 6.35 1.43
C PHE A 142 -2.23 5.95 2.21
N THR A 143 -2.97 4.93 1.77
CA THR A 143 -4.11 4.42 2.54
C THR A 143 -3.70 3.90 3.91
N TYR A 144 -2.55 3.24 4.05
CA TYR A 144 -2.06 2.82 5.37
C TYR A 144 -1.84 4.01 6.29
N LEU A 145 -1.14 5.03 5.81
CA LEU A 145 -0.90 6.26 6.57
C LEU A 145 -2.21 6.99 6.91
N PHE A 146 -3.09 7.15 5.93
CA PHE A 146 -4.37 7.84 6.13
C PHE A 146 -5.32 7.09 7.04
N THR A 147 -5.32 5.74 6.99
CA THR A 147 -6.06 4.91 7.96
C THR A 147 -5.60 5.18 9.39
N ALA A 148 -4.29 5.18 9.65
CA ALA A 148 -3.73 5.47 10.97
C ALA A 148 -4.08 6.90 11.44
N ILE A 149 -3.90 7.91 10.57
CA ILE A 149 -4.23 9.30 10.88
C ILE A 149 -5.74 9.48 11.10
N TRP A 150 -6.58 8.83 10.28
CA TRP A 150 -8.03 8.90 10.39
C TRP A 150 -8.51 8.36 11.74
N ILE A 151 -8.01 7.18 12.15
CA ILE A 151 -8.29 6.62 13.48
C ILE A 151 -7.85 7.58 14.58
N MET A 152 -6.65 8.13 14.49
CA MET A 152 -6.15 9.12 15.45
C MET A 152 -7.06 10.34 15.56
N VAL A 153 -7.63 10.83 14.46
CA VAL A 153 -8.57 11.96 14.47
C VAL A 153 -9.92 11.55 15.04
N LEU A 154 -10.45 10.37 14.67
CA LEU A 154 -11.69 9.83 15.23
C LEU A 154 -11.60 9.67 16.76
N GLU A 155 -10.48 9.17 17.29
CA GLU A 155 -10.23 9.09 18.75
C GLU A 155 -10.31 10.48 19.41
N ARG A 156 -9.71 11.50 18.79
CA ARG A 156 -9.76 12.87 19.35
C ARG A 156 -11.16 13.45 19.36
N VAL A 157 -11.94 13.18 18.31
CA VAL A 157 -13.34 13.64 18.22
C VAL A 157 -14.19 12.98 19.28
N THR A 158 -13.97 11.69 19.55
CA THR A 158 -14.68 10.93 20.60
C THR A 158 -14.24 11.35 22.01
N ASP A 159 -12.97 11.66 22.22
CA ASP A 159 -12.41 12.15 23.50
C ASP A 159 -12.83 13.59 23.87
N ARG A 160 -13.91 14.10 23.26
CA ARG A 160 -14.49 15.44 23.52
C ARG A 160 -13.58 16.62 23.18
N LYS A 161 -12.69 16.48 22.18
CA LYS A 161 -12.02 17.62 21.53
C LYS A 161 -12.80 18.03 20.27
N PRO A 162 -13.91 18.74 20.40
CA PRO A 162 -14.89 18.92 19.32
C PRO A 162 -14.34 19.70 18.11
N LEU A 163 -13.30 20.49 18.29
CA LEU A 163 -12.66 21.27 17.22
C LEU A 163 -11.89 20.42 16.20
N SER A 164 -11.76 19.09 16.40
CA SER A 164 -11.00 18.22 15.51
C SER A 164 -11.83 17.62 14.36
N TRP A 165 -13.16 17.73 14.38
CA TRP A 165 -14.04 17.10 13.39
C TRP A 165 -13.81 17.59 11.95
N TRP A 166 -13.41 18.84 11.76
CA TRP A 166 -13.14 19.42 10.44
C TRP A 166 -11.90 18.84 9.77
N LEU A 167 -11.03 18.18 10.52
CA LEU A 167 -9.89 17.46 9.95
C LEU A 167 -10.33 16.27 9.10
N LEU A 168 -11.47 15.64 9.43
CA LEU A 168 -11.97 14.49 8.68
C LEU A 168 -12.26 14.85 7.21
N PRO A 169 -13.07 15.84 6.86
CA PRO A 169 -13.29 16.20 5.46
C PRO A 169 -12.02 16.67 4.75
N VAL A 170 -11.11 17.38 5.41
CA VAL A 170 -9.83 17.79 4.82
C VAL A 170 -8.98 16.58 4.46
N LEU A 171 -8.85 15.61 5.38
CA LEU A 171 -8.16 14.36 5.10
C LEU A 171 -8.85 13.57 3.99
N MET A 172 -10.19 13.56 3.95
CA MET A 172 -10.95 12.86 2.92
C MET A 172 -10.68 13.44 1.53
N VAL A 173 -10.65 14.77 1.37
CA VAL A 173 -10.30 15.41 0.08
C VAL A 173 -8.92 14.95 -0.41
N ILE A 174 -7.95 14.82 0.48
CA ILE A 174 -6.61 14.36 0.10
C ILE A 174 -6.65 12.87 -0.23
N TRP A 175 -7.30 12.06 0.62
CA TRP A 175 -7.31 10.60 0.48
C TRP A 175 -8.01 10.13 -0.78
N VAL A 176 -9.17 10.72 -1.15
CA VAL A 176 -9.92 10.37 -2.37
C VAL A 176 -9.10 10.59 -3.66
N ASN A 177 -8.13 11.50 -3.63
CA ASN A 177 -7.23 11.79 -4.76
C ASN A 177 -5.92 10.96 -4.72
N LEU A 178 -5.61 10.32 -3.57
CA LEU A 178 -4.42 9.50 -3.41
C LEU A 178 -4.66 8.03 -3.74
N HIS A 179 -5.83 7.46 -3.37
CA HIS A 179 -6.09 6.03 -3.56
C HIS A 179 -7.57 5.69 -3.41
N GLY A 180 -8.07 4.78 -4.24
CA GLY A 180 -9.48 4.34 -4.27
C GLY A 180 -10.00 3.73 -2.95
N MET A 181 -9.12 3.29 -2.05
CA MET A 181 -9.55 2.78 -0.74
C MET A 181 -9.91 3.86 0.29
N PHE A 182 -10.14 5.10 -0.10
CA PHE A 182 -10.69 6.15 0.76
C PHE A 182 -12.01 5.75 1.45
N VAL A 183 -12.75 4.81 0.86
CA VAL A 183 -13.98 4.22 1.42
C VAL A 183 -13.77 3.64 2.82
N LEU A 184 -12.57 3.20 3.16
CA LEU A 184 -12.23 2.76 4.51
C LEU A 184 -12.44 3.86 5.55
N GLY A 185 -12.19 5.12 5.19
CA GLY A 185 -12.47 6.25 6.08
C GLY A 185 -13.94 6.34 6.46
N ILE A 186 -14.84 6.09 5.51
CA ILE A 186 -16.30 6.07 5.74
C ILE A 186 -16.69 4.85 6.59
N ILE A 187 -16.12 3.68 6.31
CA ILE A 187 -16.37 2.46 7.11
C ILE A 187 -15.90 2.66 8.56
N LEU A 188 -14.69 3.16 8.77
CA LEU A 188 -14.15 3.46 10.08
C LEU A 188 -15.02 4.46 10.84
N TRP A 189 -15.45 5.55 10.17
CA TRP A 189 -16.38 6.50 10.74
C TRP A 189 -17.68 5.83 11.20
N GLY A 190 -18.28 4.99 10.36
CA GLY A 190 -19.49 4.22 10.69
C GLY A 190 -19.30 3.32 11.92
N ILE A 191 -18.13 2.67 12.05
CA ILE A 191 -17.80 1.84 13.22
C ILE A 191 -17.71 2.69 14.49
N TYR A 192 -17.03 3.85 14.42
CA TYR A 192 -16.94 4.75 15.58
C TYR A 192 -18.30 5.28 16.01
N LEU A 193 -19.15 5.62 15.06
CA LEU A 193 -20.52 6.07 15.31
C LEU A 193 -21.36 4.97 15.96
N THR A 194 -21.33 3.76 15.38
CA THR A 194 -22.06 2.59 15.91
C THR A 194 -21.54 2.19 17.28
N GLY A 195 -20.22 2.11 17.45
CA GLY A 195 -19.59 1.78 18.72
C GLY A 195 -19.96 2.76 19.82
N SER A 196 -19.93 4.06 19.53
CA SER A 196 -20.31 5.11 20.49
C SER A 196 -21.79 5.03 20.88
N PHE A 197 -22.67 4.64 19.95
CA PHE A 197 -24.09 4.41 20.25
C PHE A 197 -24.28 3.18 21.15
N LEU A 198 -23.61 2.07 20.84
CA LEU A 198 -23.71 0.83 21.62
C LEU A 198 -23.15 0.97 23.06
N GLU A 199 -22.21 1.90 23.29
CA GLU A 199 -21.73 2.20 24.66
C GLU A 199 -22.80 2.86 25.55
N ALA A 200 -23.66 3.70 24.98
CA ALA A 200 -24.69 4.44 25.73
C ALA A 200 -25.96 4.64 24.85
N PRO A 201 -26.74 3.58 24.58
CA PRO A 201 -27.90 3.65 23.70
C PRO A 201 -29.02 4.44 24.37
N SER A 202 -29.10 5.74 24.08
CA SER A 202 -30.15 6.61 24.61
C SER A 202 -30.43 7.77 23.65
N ARG A 203 -31.59 8.42 23.81
CA ARG A 203 -31.89 9.66 23.05
C ARG A 203 -30.88 10.78 23.34
N ALA A 204 -30.31 10.79 24.53
CA ALA A 204 -29.28 11.76 24.90
C ALA A 204 -27.98 11.60 24.12
N TRP A 205 -27.73 10.43 23.48
CA TRP A 205 -26.57 10.22 22.60
C TRP A 205 -26.52 11.25 21.47
N PHE A 206 -27.64 11.57 20.83
CA PHE A 206 -27.72 12.57 19.75
C PHE A 206 -27.40 14.01 20.22
N THR A 207 -27.50 14.27 21.50
CA THR A 207 -27.23 15.60 22.08
C THR A 207 -25.78 15.80 22.52
N GLN A 208 -24.99 14.72 22.59
CA GLN A 208 -23.58 14.78 22.97
C GLN A 208 -22.76 15.54 21.92
N ALA A 209 -21.86 16.40 22.38
CA ALA A 209 -21.01 17.20 21.49
C ALA A 209 -20.11 16.32 20.59
N SER A 210 -19.56 15.20 21.15
CA SER A 210 -18.77 14.24 20.40
C SER A 210 -19.57 13.57 19.28
N THR A 211 -20.82 13.16 19.56
CA THR A 211 -21.71 12.57 18.56
C THR A 211 -22.02 13.53 17.41
N ARG A 212 -22.35 14.77 17.77
CA ARG A 212 -22.60 15.82 16.73
C ARG A 212 -21.37 16.08 15.88
N SER A 213 -20.20 16.12 16.51
CA SER A 213 -18.93 16.28 15.80
C SER A 213 -18.61 15.10 14.88
N LEU A 214 -18.87 13.85 15.32
CA LEU A 214 -18.73 12.66 14.50
C LEU A 214 -19.72 12.69 13.30
N LEU A 215 -20.99 13.03 13.55
CA LEU A 215 -22.00 13.13 12.50
C LEU A 215 -21.65 14.21 11.48
N ALA A 216 -21.27 15.41 11.94
CA ALA A 216 -20.88 16.50 11.07
C ALA A 216 -19.61 16.15 10.26
N GLY A 217 -18.57 15.64 10.92
CA GLY A 217 -17.31 15.27 10.27
C GLY A 217 -17.50 14.20 9.20
N GLY A 218 -18.26 13.15 9.50
CA GLY A 218 -18.52 12.06 8.54
C GLY A 218 -19.43 12.51 7.39
N ALA A 219 -20.52 13.24 7.67
CA ALA A 219 -21.41 13.75 6.63
C ALA A 219 -20.68 14.68 5.65
N VAL A 220 -19.88 15.63 6.17
CA VAL A 220 -19.08 16.51 5.30
C VAL A 220 -18.00 15.72 4.54
N SER A 221 -17.44 14.69 5.16
CA SER A 221 -16.46 13.82 4.48
C SER A 221 -17.08 13.04 3.32
N LEU A 222 -18.34 12.62 3.41
CA LEU A 222 -19.04 12.00 2.27
C LEU A 222 -19.13 12.96 1.09
N PHE A 223 -19.49 14.24 1.32
CA PHE A 223 -19.48 15.24 0.25
C PHE A 223 -18.07 15.56 -0.24
N ALA A 224 -17.08 15.52 0.64
CA ALA A 224 -15.67 15.74 0.29
C ALA A 224 -15.13 14.69 -0.72
N THR A 225 -15.72 13.49 -0.79
CA THR A 225 -15.35 12.48 -1.80
C THR A 225 -15.62 12.94 -3.23
N LEU A 226 -16.55 13.89 -3.43
CA LEU A 226 -16.86 14.44 -4.75
C LEU A 226 -15.79 15.43 -5.26
N LEU A 227 -14.83 15.83 -4.40
CA LEU A 227 -13.73 16.71 -4.77
C LEU A 227 -12.56 15.94 -5.38
N SER A 228 -12.88 15.10 -6.34
CA SER A 228 -11.93 14.41 -7.22
C SER A 228 -12.13 14.87 -8.67
N PRO A 229 -11.16 14.69 -9.58
CA PRO A 229 -11.35 15.00 -11.01
C PRO A 229 -12.53 14.27 -11.66
N SER A 230 -12.91 13.10 -11.13
CA SER A 230 -14.02 12.28 -11.63
C SER A 230 -15.36 12.57 -10.91
N GLY A 231 -15.38 13.49 -9.95
CA GLY A 231 -16.61 13.80 -9.22
C GLY A 231 -17.28 12.55 -8.63
N ILE A 232 -18.55 12.32 -8.97
CA ILE A 232 -19.32 11.17 -8.46
C ILE A 232 -18.82 9.81 -9.00
N ASP A 233 -18.23 9.79 -10.19
CA ASP A 233 -17.78 8.56 -10.85
C ASP A 233 -16.62 7.88 -10.09
N ILE A 234 -15.99 8.60 -9.14
CA ILE A 234 -14.99 8.00 -8.24
C ILE A 234 -15.55 6.78 -7.48
N TRP A 235 -16.85 6.75 -7.18
CA TRP A 235 -17.50 5.64 -6.51
C TRP A 235 -17.67 4.42 -7.42
N GLU A 236 -17.74 4.63 -8.74
CA GLU A 236 -17.73 3.53 -9.70
C GLU A 236 -16.38 2.79 -9.68
N ALA A 237 -15.26 3.53 -9.60
CA ALA A 237 -13.93 2.91 -9.48
C ALA A 237 -13.81 2.00 -8.24
N VAL A 238 -14.45 2.38 -7.12
CA VAL A 238 -14.44 1.57 -5.88
C VAL A 238 -15.30 0.31 -6.02
N THR A 239 -16.48 0.42 -6.65
CA THR A 239 -17.46 -0.66 -6.72
C THR A 239 -17.19 -1.64 -7.85
N SER A 240 -16.72 -1.15 -9.01
CA SER A 240 -16.49 -1.98 -10.20
C SER A 240 -15.38 -3.02 -10.01
N LEU A 241 -14.26 -2.62 -9.40
CA LEU A 241 -13.13 -3.54 -9.19
C LEU A 241 -13.51 -4.67 -8.24
N GLY A 242 -14.22 -4.36 -7.15
CA GLY A 242 -14.65 -5.36 -6.16
C GLY A 242 -15.75 -6.30 -6.68
N SER A 243 -16.53 -5.87 -7.67
CA SER A 243 -17.65 -6.66 -8.24
C SER A 243 -17.22 -7.63 -9.34
N ASN A 244 -16.07 -7.43 -9.98
CA ASN A 244 -15.59 -8.30 -11.04
C ASN A 244 -14.88 -9.54 -10.48
N SER A 245 -15.64 -10.61 -10.25
CA SER A 245 -15.15 -11.88 -9.71
C SER A 245 -14.10 -12.55 -10.61
N TYR A 246 -14.18 -12.33 -11.92
CA TYR A 246 -13.22 -12.89 -12.86
C TYR A 246 -11.81 -12.30 -12.66
N ILE A 247 -11.73 -10.97 -12.55
CA ILE A 247 -10.46 -10.26 -12.33
C ILE A 247 -9.92 -10.54 -10.92
N THR A 248 -10.78 -10.41 -9.89
CA THR A 248 -10.34 -10.61 -8.49
C THR A 248 -9.87 -12.03 -8.22
N ALA A 249 -10.43 -13.04 -8.89
CA ALA A 249 -9.97 -14.44 -8.76
C ALA A 249 -8.56 -14.68 -9.33
N ARG A 250 -8.05 -13.79 -10.18
CA ARG A 250 -6.75 -13.92 -10.87
C ARG A 250 -5.63 -13.08 -10.26
N ILE A 251 -5.98 -12.12 -9.45
CA ILE A 251 -5.01 -11.26 -8.75
C ILE A 251 -4.73 -11.88 -7.37
N PRO A 252 -3.52 -12.41 -7.11
CA PRO A 252 -3.22 -13.15 -5.87
C PRO A 252 -3.51 -12.36 -4.59
N GLU A 253 -3.32 -11.05 -4.61
CA GLU A 253 -3.55 -10.18 -3.45
C GLU A 253 -5.03 -10.06 -3.04
N TYR A 254 -5.99 -10.36 -3.95
CA TYR A 254 -7.42 -10.42 -3.64
C TYR A 254 -7.86 -11.78 -3.07
N GLN A 255 -6.99 -12.79 -3.12
CA GLN A 255 -7.26 -14.10 -2.54
C GLN A 255 -6.92 -14.13 -1.05
N SER A 256 -7.48 -15.09 -0.34
CA SER A 256 -7.09 -15.38 1.04
C SER A 256 -5.60 -15.69 1.13
N ALA A 257 -4.96 -15.21 2.19
CA ALA A 257 -3.55 -15.49 2.40
C ALA A 257 -3.28 -16.98 2.54
N ASN A 258 -2.15 -17.44 1.99
CA ASN A 258 -1.69 -18.80 2.22
C ASN A 258 -1.00 -18.91 3.58
N PHE A 259 -1.71 -19.39 4.60
CA PHE A 259 -1.22 -19.50 5.97
C PHE A 259 -0.17 -20.61 6.19
N HIS A 260 0.19 -21.36 5.18
CA HIS A 260 1.35 -22.24 5.22
C HIS A 260 2.67 -21.49 5.01
N LEU A 261 2.63 -20.26 4.52
CA LEU A 261 3.80 -19.44 4.28
C LEU A 261 4.22 -18.67 5.54
N PRO A 262 5.51 -18.70 5.93
CA PRO A 262 6.01 -18.05 7.15
C PRO A 262 5.72 -16.54 7.22
N GLU A 263 5.66 -15.84 6.11
CA GLU A 263 5.37 -14.41 6.04
C GLU A 263 3.96 -14.05 6.55
N THR A 264 3.04 -15.00 6.61
CA THR A 264 1.68 -14.80 7.14
C THR A 264 1.57 -15.09 8.64
N TRP A 265 2.54 -15.76 9.25
CA TRP A 265 2.50 -16.15 10.66
C TRP A 265 2.44 -14.97 11.63
N PRO A 266 3.09 -13.80 11.37
CA PRO A 266 2.93 -12.63 12.22
C PRO A 266 1.47 -12.18 12.36
N PHE A 267 0.68 -12.25 11.29
CA PHE A 267 -0.75 -11.96 11.33
C PHE A 267 -1.50 -12.97 12.22
N ILE A 268 -1.25 -14.28 12.03
CA ILE A 268 -1.90 -15.33 12.84
C ILE A 268 -1.58 -15.13 14.31
N LEU A 269 -0.32 -14.88 14.65
CA LEU A 269 0.12 -14.67 16.04
C LEU A 269 -0.54 -13.42 16.62
N LEU A 270 -0.58 -12.31 15.87
CA LEU A 270 -1.24 -11.08 16.30
C LEU A 270 -2.73 -11.31 16.55
N LEU A 271 -3.42 -12.02 15.65
CA LEU A 271 -4.83 -12.37 15.80
C LEU A 271 -5.07 -13.22 17.05
N LEU A 272 -4.32 -14.30 17.23
CA LEU A 272 -4.47 -15.22 18.35
C LEU A 272 -4.18 -14.52 19.69
N ILE A 273 -3.14 -13.70 19.77
CA ILE A 273 -2.82 -12.91 20.95
C ILE A 273 -3.94 -11.92 21.25
N THR A 274 -4.46 -11.22 20.24
CA THR A 274 -5.55 -10.25 20.41
C THR A 274 -6.81 -10.91 20.93
N VAL A 275 -7.24 -12.03 20.31
CA VAL A 275 -8.44 -12.77 20.73
C VAL A 275 -8.27 -13.31 22.15
N THR A 276 -7.08 -13.86 22.47
CA THR A 276 -6.80 -14.37 23.82
C THR A 276 -6.82 -13.25 24.85
N ALA A 277 -6.20 -12.10 24.54
CA ALA A 277 -6.19 -10.95 25.43
C ALA A 277 -7.60 -10.40 25.66
N PHE A 278 -8.43 -10.30 24.61
CA PHE A 278 -9.83 -9.89 24.73
C PHE A 278 -10.63 -10.84 25.60
N ALA A 279 -10.45 -12.16 25.45
CA ALA A 279 -11.14 -13.17 26.25
C ALA A 279 -10.71 -13.16 27.73
N ARG A 280 -9.47 -12.76 28.02
CA ARG A 280 -8.92 -12.72 29.38
C ARG A 280 -8.97 -11.34 30.04
N ASN A 281 -9.45 -10.33 29.32
CA ASN A 281 -9.50 -8.99 29.89
C ASN A 281 -10.58 -8.89 30.96
N HIS A 282 -10.22 -8.36 32.14
CA HIS A 282 -11.11 -8.14 33.24
C HIS A 282 -11.91 -6.83 33.14
N ARG A 283 -11.51 -5.96 32.26
CA ARG A 283 -12.22 -4.72 31.93
C ARG A 283 -13.10 -4.91 30.72
N ARG A 284 -14.16 -4.12 30.65
CA ARG A 284 -15.03 -4.11 29.49
C ARG A 284 -14.28 -3.53 28.28
N ILE A 285 -14.17 -4.32 27.20
CA ILE A 285 -13.65 -3.86 25.93
C ILE A 285 -14.70 -2.98 25.25
N SER A 286 -14.26 -1.88 24.63
CA SER A 286 -15.16 -0.96 23.95
C SER A 286 -15.83 -1.62 22.73
N TRP A 287 -17.08 -1.29 22.46
CA TRP A 287 -17.78 -1.79 21.27
C TRP A 287 -17.05 -1.42 19.98
N LYS A 288 -16.44 -0.22 19.90
CA LYS A 288 -15.64 0.17 18.75
C LYS A 288 -14.47 -0.79 18.50
N ASP A 289 -13.73 -1.18 19.55
CA ASP A 289 -12.56 -2.07 19.41
C ASP A 289 -13.01 -3.50 19.05
N ILE A 290 -14.17 -3.96 19.54
CA ILE A 290 -14.77 -5.23 19.13
C ILE A 290 -15.15 -5.18 17.65
N LEU A 291 -15.86 -4.14 17.21
CA LEU A 291 -16.30 -3.99 15.83
C LEU A 291 -15.12 -3.87 14.86
N LEU A 292 -14.12 -3.05 15.21
CA LEU A 292 -12.88 -2.90 14.43
C LEU A 292 -12.17 -4.25 14.28
N THR A 293 -11.93 -4.94 15.38
CA THR A 293 -11.23 -6.23 15.37
C THR A 293 -12.01 -7.27 14.58
N THR A 294 -13.32 -7.37 14.76
CA THR A 294 -14.15 -8.36 14.07
C THR A 294 -14.18 -8.10 12.56
N LEU A 295 -14.46 -6.86 12.15
CA LEU A 295 -14.55 -6.52 10.72
C LEU A 295 -13.21 -6.71 10.03
N PHE A 296 -12.13 -6.13 10.58
CA PHE A 296 -10.82 -6.23 9.94
C PHE A 296 -10.24 -7.64 9.96
N THR A 297 -10.57 -8.47 10.97
CA THR A 297 -10.27 -9.91 10.94
C THR A 297 -10.99 -10.59 9.76
N GLY A 298 -12.29 -10.37 9.63
CA GLY A 298 -13.09 -10.98 8.54
C GLY A 298 -12.54 -10.62 7.15
N ILE A 299 -12.25 -9.34 6.93
CA ILE A 299 -11.73 -8.87 5.65
C ILE A 299 -10.29 -9.37 5.42
N ALA A 300 -9.44 -9.40 6.44
CA ALA A 300 -8.05 -9.89 6.33
C ALA A 300 -7.98 -11.40 6.05
N LEU A 301 -8.92 -12.19 6.56
CA LEU A 301 -9.04 -13.61 6.23
C LEU A 301 -9.55 -13.82 4.80
N TYR A 302 -10.39 -12.91 4.30
CA TYR A 302 -10.95 -12.98 2.96
C TYR A 302 -9.93 -12.59 1.88
N THR A 303 -9.09 -11.58 2.14
CA THR A 303 -8.11 -11.08 1.15
C THR A 303 -6.79 -10.68 1.81
N SER A 304 -5.68 -11.19 1.28
CA SER A 304 -4.33 -10.93 1.81
C SER A 304 -3.92 -9.45 1.78
N ARG A 305 -4.49 -8.67 0.87
CA ARG A 305 -4.31 -7.21 0.76
C ARG A 305 -4.71 -6.45 2.03
N MET A 306 -5.59 -7.03 2.86
CA MET A 306 -6.09 -6.40 4.09
C MET A 306 -5.29 -6.76 5.35
N LEU A 307 -4.33 -7.66 5.28
CA LEU A 307 -3.48 -8.03 6.41
C LEU A 307 -2.76 -6.81 7.05
N PRO A 308 -2.14 -5.89 6.28
CA PRO A 308 -1.56 -4.68 6.85
C PRO A 308 -2.57 -3.78 7.54
N LEU A 309 -3.75 -3.61 6.96
CA LEU A 309 -4.80 -2.77 7.53
C LEU A 309 -5.36 -3.35 8.84
N PHE A 310 -5.52 -4.68 8.91
CA PHE A 310 -5.83 -5.34 10.19
C PHE A 310 -4.79 -4.97 11.26
N ALA A 311 -3.49 -5.09 10.96
CA ALA A 311 -2.45 -4.78 11.93
C ALA A 311 -2.48 -3.31 12.37
N ILE A 312 -2.61 -2.37 11.43
CA ILE A 312 -2.68 -0.92 11.70
C ILE A 312 -3.87 -0.58 12.61
N VAL A 313 -5.02 -1.19 12.37
CA VAL A 313 -6.27 -0.91 13.09
C VAL A 313 -6.31 -1.58 14.46
N VAL A 314 -5.82 -2.83 14.57
CA VAL A 314 -6.00 -3.67 15.77
C VAL A 314 -4.88 -3.49 16.80
N VAL A 315 -3.65 -3.16 16.37
CA VAL A 315 -2.49 -3.05 17.27
C VAL A 315 -2.75 -2.13 18.47
N PRO A 316 -3.36 -0.92 18.37
CA PRO A 316 -3.57 -0.08 19.54
C PRO A 316 -4.45 -0.71 20.63
N SER A 317 -5.52 -1.42 20.24
CA SER A 317 -6.40 -2.12 21.19
C SER A 317 -5.77 -3.41 21.72
N ALA A 318 -5.04 -4.14 20.87
CA ALA A 318 -4.31 -5.34 21.27
C ALA A 318 -3.25 -5.03 22.33
N VAL A 319 -2.44 -3.97 22.11
CA VAL A 319 -1.41 -3.54 23.08
C VAL A 319 -2.05 -3.12 24.41
N GLN A 320 -3.11 -2.32 24.35
CA GLN A 320 -3.82 -1.91 25.57
C GLN A 320 -4.30 -3.13 26.38
N THR A 321 -4.96 -4.06 25.69
CA THR A 321 -5.58 -5.23 26.35
C THR A 321 -4.52 -6.20 26.88
N VAL A 322 -3.44 -6.44 26.12
CA VAL A 322 -2.31 -7.26 26.56
C VAL A 322 -1.60 -6.59 27.75
N GLY A 323 -1.40 -5.27 27.70
CA GLY A 323 -0.83 -4.52 28.82
C GLY A 323 -1.64 -4.64 30.10
N GLU A 324 -2.97 -4.46 30.02
CA GLU A 324 -3.89 -4.63 31.13
C GLU A 324 -3.90 -6.07 31.69
N TRP A 325 -3.83 -7.08 30.79
CA TRP A 325 -3.71 -8.47 31.19
C TRP A 325 -2.39 -8.75 31.93
N ILE A 326 -1.25 -8.28 31.41
CA ILE A 326 0.06 -8.41 32.09
C ILE A 326 0.06 -7.71 33.46
N GLU A 327 -0.48 -6.52 33.54
CA GLU A 327 -0.56 -5.76 34.80
C GLU A 327 -1.40 -6.46 35.87
N HIS A 328 -2.47 -7.11 35.45
CA HIS A 328 -3.33 -7.87 36.38
C HIS A 328 -2.69 -9.19 36.80
N GLU A 329 -2.21 -10.00 35.88
CA GLU A 329 -1.69 -11.35 36.14
C GLU A 329 -0.39 -11.33 36.95
N TYR A 330 0.48 -10.35 36.68
CA TYR A 330 1.81 -10.24 37.31
C TYR A 330 1.89 -9.10 38.34
N ALA A 331 0.75 -8.71 38.92
CA ALA A 331 0.68 -7.66 39.92
C ALA A 331 1.65 -7.93 41.09
N GLY A 332 2.55 -6.96 41.35
CA GLY A 332 3.56 -7.09 42.43
C GLY A 332 4.79 -7.94 42.10
N GLY A 333 4.83 -8.64 40.96
CA GLY A 333 5.95 -9.46 40.53
C GLY A 333 7.20 -8.67 40.11
N ALA A 334 8.35 -9.35 40.09
CA ALA A 334 9.62 -8.77 39.66
C ALA A 334 9.58 -8.29 38.20
N PHE A 335 8.89 -9.03 37.36
CA PHE A 335 8.72 -8.68 35.92
C PHE A 335 8.09 -7.29 35.75
N LEU A 336 6.97 -7.01 36.45
CA LEU A 336 6.28 -5.72 36.35
C LEU A 336 7.11 -4.57 36.93
N LYS A 337 7.95 -4.85 37.94
CA LYS A 337 8.89 -3.83 38.49
C LYS A 337 9.97 -3.47 37.45
N ILE A 338 10.51 -4.46 36.73
CA ILE A 338 11.49 -4.24 35.66
C ILE A 338 10.83 -3.45 34.54
N GLU A 339 9.65 -3.86 34.09
CA GLU A 339 8.88 -3.18 33.03
C GLU A 339 8.66 -1.69 33.40
N LYS A 340 8.12 -1.37 34.59
CA LYS A 340 7.87 0.00 35.03
C LYS A 340 9.15 0.84 35.11
N ASN A 341 10.26 0.26 35.55
CA ASN A 341 11.54 0.93 35.57
C ASN A 341 12.03 1.26 34.16
N LEU A 342 11.93 0.31 33.22
CA LEU A 342 12.31 0.53 31.82
C LEU A 342 11.38 1.54 31.15
N ALA A 343 10.07 1.47 31.36
CA ALA A 343 9.11 2.44 30.87
C ALA A 343 9.41 3.86 31.38
N THR A 344 9.80 4.00 32.67
CA THR A 344 10.21 5.28 33.24
C THR A 344 11.49 5.81 32.63
N ILE A 345 12.48 4.96 32.38
CA ILE A 345 13.72 5.36 31.67
C ILE A 345 13.38 5.78 30.25
N ASN A 346 12.59 4.97 29.54
CA ASN A 346 12.17 5.22 28.16
C ASN A 346 11.40 6.54 28.02
N SER A 347 10.43 6.80 28.87
CA SER A 347 9.64 8.05 28.86
C SER A 347 10.49 9.30 29.16
N SER A 348 11.57 9.14 29.91
CA SER A 348 12.51 10.23 30.23
C SER A 348 13.60 10.45 29.15
N SER A 349 13.73 9.51 28.22
CA SER A 349 14.63 9.61 27.06
C SER A 349 14.00 10.50 25.99
N ASN A 350 14.78 11.32 25.31
CA ASN A 350 14.25 12.23 24.27
C ASN A 350 14.74 11.86 22.87
N GLY A 351 16.03 11.55 22.73
CA GLY A 351 16.64 11.01 21.51
C GLY A 351 16.43 11.81 20.24
N LEU A 352 15.94 13.06 20.27
CA LEU A 352 15.71 13.88 19.06
C LEU A 352 16.96 14.06 18.20
N VAL A 353 18.15 14.01 18.83
CA VAL A 353 19.43 14.03 18.12
C VAL A 353 19.52 12.92 17.08
N TRP A 354 18.90 11.76 17.35
CA TRP A 354 18.92 10.62 16.41
C TRP A 354 18.03 10.83 15.20
N LEU A 355 16.98 11.62 15.31
CA LEU A 355 16.17 12.04 14.14
C LEU A 355 17.00 12.95 13.22
N ILE A 356 17.83 13.83 13.81
CA ILE A 356 18.77 14.68 13.03
C ILE A 356 19.82 13.80 12.36
N VAL A 357 20.47 12.90 13.10
CA VAL A 357 21.45 11.96 12.55
C VAL A 357 20.84 11.12 11.44
N LEU A 358 19.63 10.57 11.67
CA LEU A 358 18.89 9.83 10.66
C LEU A 358 18.65 10.68 9.40
N SER A 359 18.15 11.90 9.56
CA SER A 359 17.87 12.80 8.43
C SER A 359 19.13 13.10 7.62
N ILE A 360 20.25 13.39 8.28
CA ILE A 360 21.54 13.63 7.61
C ILE A 360 21.99 12.36 6.86
N THR A 361 21.92 11.22 7.50
CA THR A 361 22.33 9.92 6.92
C THR A 361 21.47 9.56 5.71
N VAL A 362 20.15 9.76 5.81
CA VAL A 362 19.18 9.56 4.71
C VAL A 362 19.54 10.45 3.52
N VAL A 363 19.70 11.76 3.74
CA VAL A 363 20.07 12.71 2.67
C VAL A 363 21.39 12.30 2.02
N PHE A 364 22.40 11.94 2.81
CA PHE A 364 23.71 11.54 2.28
C PHE A 364 23.63 10.27 1.44
N ILE A 365 22.95 9.22 1.92
CA ILE A 365 22.87 7.93 1.23
C ILE A 365 22.05 8.07 -0.06
N PHE A 366 20.86 8.64 0.02
CA PHE A 366 19.98 8.74 -1.16
C PHE A 366 20.51 9.71 -2.21
N ARG A 367 21.22 10.78 -1.79
CA ARG A 367 21.87 11.72 -2.72
C ARG A 367 23.11 11.12 -3.40
N SER A 368 23.78 10.14 -2.78
CA SER A 368 24.93 9.47 -3.39
C SER A 368 24.54 8.49 -4.51
N GLY A 369 23.25 8.25 -4.74
CA GLY A 369 22.75 7.26 -5.70
C GLY A 369 23.04 5.81 -5.32
N LYS A 370 23.68 5.58 -4.17
CA LYS A 370 23.98 4.22 -3.69
C LYS A 370 22.76 3.67 -2.98
N ALA A 371 22.35 2.46 -3.35
CA ALA A 371 21.36 1.73 -2.58
C ALA A 371 21.95 1.26 -1.25
N ILE A 372 21.08 1.16 -0.24
CA ILE A 372 21.39 0.41 0.99
C ILE A 372 21.07 -1.04 0.67
N ASP A 373 21.87 -1.62 -0.19
CA ASP A 373 21.65 -3.00 -0.65
C ASP A 373 22.88 -3.85 -0.27
N PRO A 374 22.68 -4.90 0.56
CA PRO A 374 23.75 -5.82 0.91
C PRO A 374 24.40 -6.51 -0.31
N GLN A 375 23.67 -6.62 -1.43
CA GLN A 375 24.16 -7.23 -2.66
C GLN A 375 24.77 -6.21 -3.63
N ASN A 376 24.76 -4.92 -3.28
CA ASN A 376 25.31 -3.81 -4.06
C ASN A 376 24.75 -3.67 -5.50
N LYS A 377 23.49 -4.12 -5.71
CA LYS A 377 22.83 -4.08 -7.02
C LYS A 377 22.30 -2.70 -7.40
N GLY A 378 22.07 -1.84 -6.40
CA GLY A 378 21.47 -0.53 -6.58
C GLY A 378 19.95 -0.55 -6.72
N ASN A 379 19.35 0.65 -6.68
CA ASN A 379 17.91 0.83 -6.93
C ASN A 379 17.70 0.98 -8.44
N VAL A 380 17.55 -0.14 -9.13
CA VAL A 380 17.37 -0.22 -10.60
C VAL A 380 16.29 -1.26 -10.94
N PHE A 381 15.71 -1.14 -12.12
CA PHE A 381 14.94 -2.23 -12.71
C PHE A 381 15.92 -3.31 -13.19
N GLU A 382 15.77 -4.54 -12.70
CA GLU A 382 16.68 -5.64 -12.99
C GLU A 382 16.22 -6.41 -14.24
N GLN A 383 17.18 -6.81 -15.07
CA GLN A 383 16.94 -7.62 -16.27
C GLN A 383 16.25 -8.97 -15.96
N ALA A 384 16.42 -9.51 -14.75
CA ALA A 384 15.75 -10.75 -14.35
C ALA A 384 14.21 -10.61 -14.30
N PHE A 385 13.70 -9.40 -14.12
CA PHE A 385 12.26 -9.12 -13.97
C PHE A 385 11.70 -8.33 -15.14
N PHE A 386 12.47 -7.40 -15.70
CA PHE A 386 12.04 -6.49 -16.77
C PHE A 386 12.90 -6.66 -18.02
N PRO A 387 12.37 -6.36 -19.22
CA PRO A 387 13.09 -6.50 -20.49
C PRO A 387 14.07 -5.35 -20.74
N VAL A 388 15.00 -5.09 -19.81
CA VAL A 388 15.87 -3.90 -19.80
C VAL A 388 16.71 -3.82 -21.08
N LEU A 389 17.48 -4.86 -21.40
CA LEU A 389 18.35 -4.87 -22.59
C LEU A 389 17.56 -4.89 -23.90
N ALA A 390 16.38 -5.53 -23.91
CA ALA A 390 15.49 -5.53 -25.07
C ALA A 390 14.94 -4.13 -25.36
N VAL A 391 14.64 -3.34 -24.31
CA VAL A 391 14.22 -1.94 -24.45
C VAL A 391 15.38 -1.06 -24.94
N ASP A 392 16.60 -1.28 -24.46
CA ASP A 392 17.78 -0.58 -24.98
C ASP A 392 17.98 -0.85 -26.47
N TRP A 393 17.75 -2.10 -26.90
CA TRP A 393 17.77 -2.47 -28.31
C TRP A 393 16.63 -1.79 -29.10
N LEU A 394 15.40 -1.78 -28.59
CA LEU A 394 14.25 -1.10 -29.21
C LEU A 394 14.45 0.40 -29.35
N ASN A 395 15.16 1.05 -28.42
CA ASN A 395 15.51 2.45 -28.52
C ASN A 395 16.44 2.75 -29.71
N GLN A 396 17.28 1.79 -30.09
CA GLN A 396 18.17 1.88 -31.26
C GLN A 396 17.52 1.35 -32.53
N ASN A 397 16.55 0.43 -32.41
CA ASN A 397 15.85 -0.25 -33.49
C ASN A 397 14.33 -0.15 -33.33
N PRO A 398 13.73 1.06 -33.45
CA PRO A 398 12.31 1.25 -33.23
C PRO A 398 11.47 0.43 -34.20
N GLN A 399 10.47 -0.28 -33.68
CA GLN A 399 9.56 -1.09 -34.47
C GLN A 399 8.28 -0.30 -34.76
N GLN A 400 7.64 -0.63 -35.89
CA GLN A 400 6.35 -0.09 -36.30
C GLN A 400 5.25 -1.12 -36.04
N GLY A 401 3.99 -0.66 -35.94
CA GLY A 401 2.83 -1.52 -35.80
C GLY A 401 2.50 -1.91 -34.35
N HIS A 402 1.43 -2.68 -34.20
CA HIS A 402 0.94 -3.08 -32.89
C HIS A 402 1.80 -4.20 -32.28
N MET A 403 2.10 -4.03 -31.02
CA MET A 403 2.93 -4.92 -30.24
C MET A 403 2.09 -5.81 -29.31
N PHE A 404 2.37 -7.12 -29.26
CA PHE A 404 1.95 -7.96 -28.15
C PHE A 404 3.04 -7.96 -27.07
N ASN A 405 2.66 -7.80 -25.80
CA ASN A 405 3.61 -7.79 -24.68
C ASN A 405 3.12 -8.64 -23.50
N GLU A 406 4.09 -9.10 -22.68
CA GLU A 406 3.81 -9.67 -21.36
C GLU A 406 3.10 -8.64 -20.46
N PHE A 407 2.10 -9.09 -19.72
CA PHE A 407 1.31 -8.28 -18.80
C PHE A 407 2.17 -7.52 -17.77
N ASP A 408 3.07 -8.24 -17.09
CA ASP A 408 3.93 -7.68 -16.04
C ASP A 408 4.92 -6.63 -16.58
N TRP A 409 5.19 -6.62 -17.87
CA TRP A 409 6.09 -5.69 -18.52
C TRP A 409 5.41 -4.44 -19.06
N GLY A 410 4.07 -4.45 -19.18
CA GLY A 410 3.33 -3.37 -19.83
C GLY A 410 3.64 -1.99 -19.25
N GLY A 411 3.62 -1.85 -17.93
CA GLY A 411 3.96 -0.58 -17.26
C GLY A 411 5.40 -0.13 -17.56
N TYR A 412 6.37 -1.07 -17.54
CA TYR A 412 7.76 -0.77 -17.83
C TYR A 412 7.98 -0.35 -19.29
N LEU A 413 7.36 -1.06 -20.22
CA LEU A 413 7.40 -0.72 -21.65
C LEU A 413 6.81 0.66 -21.90
N LEU A 414 5.70 0.99 -21.25
CA LEU A 414 5.11 2.34 -21.33
C LEU A 414 6.08 3.41 -20.81
N LEU A 415 6.67 3.21 -19.63
CA LEU A 415 7.60 4.19 -19.05
C LEU A 415 8.78 4.48 -19.98
N GLN A 416 9.24 3.47 -20.74
CA GLN A 416 10.43 3.57 -21.58
C GLN A 416 10.14 3.95 -23.03
N LEU A 417 8.96 3.59 -23.57
CA LEU A 417 8.66 3.69 -25.00
C LEU A 417 7.55 4.68 -25.34
N ALA A 418 6.69 5.09 -24.37
CA ALA A 418 5.65 6.07 -24.66
C ALA A 418 6.23 7.47 -24.99
N PRO A 419 5.56 8.25 -25.86
CA PRO A 419 4.33 7.95 -26.58
C PRO A 419 4.54 7.16 -27.90
N ARG A 420 5.77 6.75 -28.21
CA ARG A 420 6.19 6.14 -29.47
C ARG A 420 5.54 4.79 -29.75
N GLN A 421 5.25 4.04 -28.68
CA GLN A 421 4.69 2.70 -28.74
C GLN A 421 3.56 2.55 -27.73
N GLN A 422 2.40 2.10 -28.22
CA GLN A 422 1.29 1.64 -27.37
C GLN A 422 1.49 0.16 -27.04
N ILE A 423 0.87 -0.28 -25.93
CA ILE A 423 0.96 -1.67 -25.45
C ILE A 423 -0.32 -2.45 -25.73
N PHE A 424 -0.21 -3.79 -25.62
CA PHE A 424 -1.37 -4.68 -25.66
C PHE A 424 -2.11 -4.69 -24.32
N MET A 425 -1.38 -4.82 -23.21
CA MET A 425 -1.96 -4.90 -21.86
C MET A 425 -0.94 -4.58 -20.77
N ASP A 426 -1.42 -4.07 -19.63
CA ASP A 426 -0.65 -3.87 -18.38
C ASP A 426 -1.50 -4.11 -17.13
N GLY A 427 -0.95 -3.78 -15.95
CA GLY A 427 -1.59 -3.94 -14.64
C GLY A 427 -2.86 -3.13 -14.40
N HIS A 428 -3.24 -2.22 -15.28
CA HIS A 428 -4.44 -1.38 -15.15
C HIS A 428 -5.73 -2.15 -15.49
N THR A 429 -5.90 -3.31 -14.87
CA THR A 429 -6.89 -4.34 -15.24
C THR A 429 -8.34 -3.87 -15.30
N HIS A 430 -8.71 -2.84 -14.53
CA HIS A 430 -10.09 -2.35 -14.52
C HIS A 430 -10.52 -1.70 -15.84
N ILE A 431 -9.59 -1.14 -16.62
CA ILE A 431 -9.91 -0.53 -17.91
C ILE A 431 -10.10 -1.58 -18.99
N TYR A 432 -9.38 -2.70 -18.89
CA TYR A 432 -9.49 -3.80 -19.84
C TYR A 432 -10.75 -4.64 -19.61
N GLY A 433 -11.22 -4.73 -18.37
CA GLY A 433 -12.38 -5.53 -18.03
C GLY A 433 -12.15 -7.03 -18.26
N GLU A 434 -13.23 -7.81 -18.16
CA GLU A 434 -13.17 -9.27 -18.28
C GLU A 434 -12.87 -9.72 -19.71
N GLU A 435 -13.52 -9.13 -20.71
CA GLU A 435 -13.41 -9.56 -22.11
C GLU A 435 -11.96 -9.46 -22.62
N LEU A 436 -11.35 -8.28 -22.50
CA LEU A 436 -9.98 -8.05 -22.98
C LEU A 436 -8.94 -8.84 -22.16
N THR A 437 -9.23 -9.12 -20.88
CA THR A 437 -8.38 -9.98 -20.03
C THR A 437 -8.46 -11.43 -20.48
N ARG A 438 -9.65 -11.94 -20.85
CA ARG A 438 -9.80 -13.30 -21.40
C ARG A 438 -9.07 -13.49 -22.71
N GLU A 439 -9.08 -12.48 -23.60
CA GLU A 439 -8.31 -12.53 -24.83
C GLU A 439 -6.81 -12.65 -24.56
N TYR A 440 -6.28 -11.83 -23.63
CA TYR A 440 -4.88 -11.94 -23.21
C TYR A 440 -4.55 -13.35 -22.67
N GLU A 441 -5.39 -13.89 -21.78
CA GLU A 441 -5.21 -15.24 -21.25
C GLU A 441 -5.27 -16.31 -22.33
N THR A 442 -6.15 -16.16 -23.32
CA THR A 442 -6.23 -17.09 -24.46
C THR A 442 -4.91 -17.13 -25.23
N VAL A 443 -4.25 -15.97 -25.40
CA VAL A 443 -2.94 -15.92 -26.05
C VAL A 443 -1.86 -16.59 -25.20
N ILE A 444 -1.73 -16.21 -23.92
CA ILE A 444 -0.63 -16.72 -23.09
C ILE A 444 -0.74 -18.21 -22.77
N THR A 445 -1.97 -18.77 -22.78
CA THR A 445 -2.24 -20.20 -22.57
C THR A 445 -2.32 -21.00 -23.87
N LEU A 446 -2.16 -20.33 -25.04
CA LEU A 446 -2.33 -20.92 -26.37
C LEU A 446 -3.70 -21.61 -26.53
N GLY A 447 -4.74 -20.98 -25.97
CA GLY A 447 -6.12 -21.46 -26.10
C GLY A 447 -6.62 -21.45 -27.53
N ASN A 448 -7.75 -22.14 -27.79
CA ASN A 448 -8.33 -22.21 -29.13
C ASN A 448 -8.55 -20.81 -29.72
N GLY A 449 -8.01 -20.57 -30.92
CA GLY A 449 -8.18 -19.31 -31.65
C GLY A 449 -7.25 -18.17 -31.18
N TRP A 450 -6.18 -18.45 -30.47
CA TRP A 450 -5.23 -17.41 -30.03
C TRP A 450 -4.64 -16.62 -31.19
N GLN A 451 -4.41 -17.24 -32.37
CA GLN A 451 -3.94 -16.54 -33.59
C GLN A 451 -4.96 -15.50 -34.09
N ASN A 452 -6.25 -15.81 -33.99
CA ASN A 452 -7.31 -14.88 -34.41
C ASN A 452 -7.29 -13.57 -33.60
N ILE A 453 -6.79 -13.61 -32.36
CA ILE A 453 -6.60 -12.40 -31.54
C ILE A 453 -5.49 -11.54 -32.12
N PHE A 454 -4.41 -12.14 -32.60
CA PHE A 454 -3.33 -11.42 -33.27
C PHE A 454 -3.81 -10.79 -34.60
N ASP A 455 -4.61 -11.52 -35.35
CA ASP A 455 -5.23 -10.99 -36.60
C ASP A 455 -6.27 -9.89 -36.29
N LYS A 456 -7.10 -10.07 -35.22
CA LYS A 456 -8.08 -9.06 -34.81
C LYS A 456 -7.46 -7.70 -34.48
N TYR A 457 -6.28 -7.70 -33.89
CA TYR A 457 -5.60 -6.48 -33.45
C TYR A 457 -4.42 -6.07 -34.34
N ASP A 458 -4.24 -6.69 -35.51
CA ASP A 458 -3.14 -6.43 -36.44
C ASP A 458 -1.77 -6.45 -35.72
N ILE A 459 -1.52 -7.50 -34.89
CA ILE A 459 -0.25 -7.62 -34.18
C ILE A 459 0.86 -7.97 -35.13
N GLU A 460 1.82 -7.07 -35.27
CA GLU A 460 2.95 -7.21 -36.19
C GLU A 460 4.20 -7.75 -35.52
N TRP A 461 4.38 -7.48 -34.22
CA TRP A 461 5.52 -7.94 -33.46
C TRP A 461 5.17 -8.21 -31.99
N ALA A 462 6.02 -8.97 -31.32
CA ALA A 462 5.80 -9.36 -29.93
C ALA A 462 7.08 -9.25 -29.12
N ILE A 463 6.96 -8.79 -27.86
CA ILE A 463 8.01 -8.82 -26.86
C ILE A 463 7.54 -9.69 -25.70
N VAL A 464 8.13 -10.86 -25.57
CA VAL A 464 7.69 -11.91 -24.64
C VAL A 464 8.87 -12.56 -23.93
N ARG A 465 8.58 -13.30 -22.84
CA ARG A 465 9.62 -14.04 -22.12
C ARG A 465 10.23 -15.12 -23.01
N GLN A 466 11.56 -15.17 -22.99
CA GLN A 466 12.27 -16.23 -23.70
C GLN A 466 11.85 -17.60 -23.15
N GLY A 467 11.56 -18.54 -24.05
CA GLY A 467 11.16 -19.90 -23.67
C GLY A 467 9.71 -20.02 -23.18
N SER A 468 8.93 -18.93 -23.17
CA SER A 468 7.49 -19.00 -22.85
C SER A 468 6.73 -19.81 -23.91
N PRO A 469 5.55 -20.38 -23.56
CA PRO A 469 4.70 -21.06 -24.55
C PRO A 469 4.40 -20.21 -25.78
N VAL A 470 4.10 -18.91 -25.57
CA VAL A 470 3.82 -17.96 -26.67
C VAL A 470 5.05 -17.81 -27.56
N SER A 471 6.24 -17.61 -26.99
CA SER A 471 7.46 -17.45 -27.79
C SER A 471 7.75 -18.67 -28.67
N GLN A 472 7.53 -19.88 -28.15
CA GLN A 472 7.71 -21.14 -28.90
C GLN A 472 6.65 -21.28 -30.01
N ALA A 473 5.40 -20.93 -29.70
CA ALA A 473 4.32 -20.96 -30.69
C ALA A 473 4.56 -19.98 -31.84
N LEU A 474 5.03 -18.76 -31.55
CA LEU A 474 5.36 -17.76 -32.59
C LEU A 474 6.50 -18.23 -33.47
N LEU A 475 7.56 -18.81 -32.92
CA LEU A 475 8.67 -19.40 -33.67
C LEU A 475 8.20 -20.57 -34.56
N THR A 476 7.30 -21.41 -34.06
CA THR A 476 6.72 -22.52 -34.86
C THR A 476 5.87 -21.98 -36.02
N ASN A 477 5.25 -20.82 -35.85
CA ASN A 477 4.52 -20.10 -36.92
C ASN A 477 5.42 -19.18 -37.77
N GLN A 478 6.74 -19.45 -37.78
CA GLN A 478 7.74 -18.81 -38.65
C GLN A 478 7.91 -17.28 -38.42
N TRP A 479 7.64 -16.80 -37.19
CA TRP A 479 7.99 -15.43 -36.84
C TRP A 479 9.51 -15.25 -36.80
N GLU A 480 10.01 -14.12 -37.32
CA GLU A 480 11.42 -13.78 -37.35
C GLU A 480 11.92 -13.28 -35.97
N ILE A 481 13.09 -13.72 -35.56
CA ILE A 481 13.75 -13.22 -34.34
C ILE A 481 14.45 -11.91 -34.66
N LEU A 482 13.98 -10.81 -34.11
CA LEU A 482 14.64 -9.51 -34.22
C LEU A 482 15.69 -9.31 -33.11
N TYR A 483 15.39 -9.80 -31.90
CA TYR A 483 16.27 -9.68 -30.74
C TYR A 483 16.05 -10.86 -29.78
N LYS A 484 17.11 -11.26 -29.08
CA LYS A 484 17.03 -12.31 -28.07
C LYS A 484 18.12 -12.13 -27.01
N ASP A 485 17.74 -12.22 -25.74
CA ASP A 485 18.65 -12.31 -24.60
C ASP A 485 18.20 -13.43 -23.64
N GLN A 486 18.71 -13.44 -22.39
CA GLN A 486 18.37 -14.50 -21.40
C GLN A 486 16.93 -14.42 -20.89
N THR A 487 16.32 -13.26 -20.91
CA THR A 487 14.99 -12.99 -20.34
C THR A 487 13.94 -12.82 -21.43
N THR A 488 14.32 -12.18 -22.54
CA THR A 488 13.41 -11.60 -23.52
C THR A 488 13.70 -12.09 -24.92
N ILE A 489 12.65 -12.27 -25.70
CA ILE A 489 12.72 -12.43 -27.17
C ILE A 489 11.75 -11.44 -27.84
N ILE A 490 12.23 -10.76 -28.90
CA ILE A 490 11.41 -9.94 -29.78
C ILE A 490 11.25 -10.66 -31.08
N LEU A 491 10.01 -10.86 -31.48
CA LEU A 491 9.63 -11.60 -32.67
C LEU A 491 8.78 -10.73 -33.58
N ARG A 492 8.93 -10.85 -34.89
CA ARG A 492 8.13 -10.16 -35.89
C ARG A 492 7.44 -11.17 -36.81
N ARG A 493 6.23 -10.81 -37.24
CA ARG A 493 5.40 -11.62 -38.15
C ARG A 493 5.97 -11.67 -39.54
#